data_b0bf4bdb654ea7319cec5306e4dba6a0
#
_entry.id   b0bf4bdb654ea7319cec5306e4dba6a0
#
_cell.length_a   1.000
_cell.length_b   1.000
_cell.length_c   1.000
_cell.angle_alpha   90.00
_cell.angle_beta   90.00
_cell.angle_gamma   90.00
#
_symmetry.space_group_name_H-M   'P 1'
#
loop_
_entity.id
_entity.type
_entity.pdbx_description
1 polymer ?
#
loop_
_entity_poly.entity_id
_entity_poly.type
_entity_poly.pdbx_seq_one_letter_code
_entity_poly.pdbx_strand_id
1 'polypeptide(L)'
;VYIPRAGTIKRAEIYCYSGTAGTNQAWSGYVRLNNTTDTLISTLSVATNERVFSNSALSIAVVAGDYFEIKFINPTWATNPLTTIFGGYIYIE
;
A
#
# COMPACT_ATOMS: atom_id res chain seq x y z
N VAL A 1 -5.77 10.62 5.84
CA VAL A 1 -6.23 11.63 4.88
C VAL A 1 -7.73 11.53 4.72
N TYR A 2 -8.41 12.62 4.90
CA TYR A 2 -9.87 12.71 4.72
C TYR A 2 -10.22 12.98 3.27
N ILE A 3 -11.34 12.41 2.83
CA ILE A 3 -11.84 12.54 1.48
C ILE A 3 -12.81 13.73 1.45
N PRO A 4 -12.56 14.75 0.60
CA PRO A 4 -13.35 15.98 0.62
C PRO A 4 -14.68 15.88 -0.11
N ARG A 5 -14.86 14.90 -0.98
CA ARG A 5 -16.08 14.72 -1.79
C ARG A 5 -16.24 13.27 -2.21
N ALA A 6 -17.45 12.90 -2.62
CA ALA A 6 -17.73 11.59 -3.17
C ALA A 6 -16.93 11.29 -4.44
N GLY A 7 -16.56 10.06 -4.63
CA GLY A 7 -15.83 9.58 -5.80
C GLY A 7 -15.57 8.10 -5.72
N THR A 8 -14.64 7.64 -6.54
CA THR A 8 -14.24 6.23 -6.58
C THR A 8 -12.71 6.14 -6.61
N ILE A 9 -12.15 5.35 -5.71
CA ILE A 9 -10.72 5.00 -5.76
C ILE A 9 -10.57 3.92 -6.82
N LYS A 10 -9.89 4.23 -7.91
CA LYS A 10 -9.71 3.31 -9.04
C LYS A 10 -8.29 2.81 -9.19
N ARG A 11 -7.33 3.52 -8.64
CA ARG A 11 -5.93 3.17 -8.72
C ARG A 11 -5.21 3.51 -7.43
N ALA A 12 -4.30 2.66 -7.04
CA ALA A 12 -3.35 2.94 -5.97
C ALA A 12 -1.96 2.45 -6.37
N GLU A 13 -0.95 3.16 -5.93
CA GLU A 13 0.44 2.78 -6.08
C GLU A 13 1.09 2.67 -4.73
N ILE A 14 1.94 1.67 -4.57
CA ILE A 14 2.78 1.51 -3.38
C ILE A 14 4.21 1.31 -3.81
N TYR A 15 5.13 1.78 -2.99
CA TYR A 15 6.54 1.51 -3.21
C TYR A 15 7.23 1.09 -1.92
N CYS A 16 8.30 0.34 -2.09
CA CYS A 16 9.21 -0.03 -1.02
C CYS A 16 10.63 0.19 -1.49
N TYR A 17 11.43 0.85 -0.66
CA TYR A 17 12.88 0.94 -0.84
C TYR A 17 13.56 0.31 0.36
N SER A 18 14.58 -0.46 0.11
CA SER A 18 15.42 -1.01 1.16
C SER A 18 16.89 -0.80 0.82
N GLY A 19 17.65 -0.22 1.73
CA GLY A 19 19.11 -0.02 1.54
C GLY A 19 19.87 -1.35 1.54
N THR A 20 19.38 -2.33 2.29
CA THR A 20 19.88 -3.70 2.27
C THR A 20 18.69 -4.63 2.23
N ALA A 21 18.57 -5.44 1.19
CA ALA A 21 17.52 -6.44 1.10
C ALA A 21 17.73 -7.51 2.17
N GLY A 22 16.65 -7.90 2.83
CA GLY A 22 16.64 -9.07 3.71
C GLY A 22 16.36 -10.34 2.93
N THR A 23 15.77 -11.32 3.61
CA THR A 23 15.27 -12.52 2.94
C THR A 23 14.08 -12.18 2.05
N ASN A 24 13.94 -12.92 0.95
CA ASN A 24 12.89 -12.67 -0.04
C ASN A 24 11.54 -13.21 0.44
N GLN A 25 10.93 -12.50 1.38
CA GLN A 25 9.64 -12.84 1.95
C GLN A 25 8.62 -11.76 1.63
N ALA A 26 7.39 -12.19 1.35
CA ALA A 26 6.35 -11.30 0.86
C ALA A 26 5.78 -10.38 1.93
N TRP A 27 5.49 -9.14 1.57
CA TRP A 27 4.70 -8.19 2.34
C TRP A 27 3.54 -7.69 1.47
N SER A 28 2.52 -7.14 2.09
CA SER A 28 1.31 -6.72 1.38
C SER A 28 0.94 -5.29 1.73
N GLY A 29 0.42 -4.57 0.73
CA GLY A 29 -0.09 -3.22 0.90
C GLY A 29 -1.59 -3.15 0.61
N TYR A 30 -2.30 -2.36 1.40
CA TYR A 30 -3.76 -2.23 1.35
C TYR A 30 -4.17 -0.77 1.37
N VAL A 31 -5.30 -0.48 0.72
CA VAL A 31 -6.09 0.72 1.05
C VAL A 31 -6.96 0.36 2.23
N ARG A 32 -6.83 1.07 3.35
CA ARG A 32 -7.68 0.90 4.52
C ARG A 32 -8.64 2.07 4.64
N LEU A 33 -9.93 1.79 4.53
CA LEU A 33 -10.97 2.79 4.55
C LEU A 33 -11.66 2.81 5.93
N ASN A 34 -11.78 3.99 6.51
CA ASN A 34 -12.46 4.24 7.78
C ASN A 34 -11.97 3.34 8.92
N ASN A 35 -10.70 2.97 8.90
CA ASN A 35 -10.08 2.11 9.91
C ASN A 35 -10.72 0.72 10.05
N THR A 36 -11.45 0.27 9.05
CA THR A 36 -12.21 -1.01 9.11
C THR A 36 -12.04 -1.89 7.89
N THR A 37 -12.04 -1.33 6.68
CA THR A 37 -12.12 -2.10 5.44
C THR A 37 -10.81 -2.05 4.68
N ASP A 38 -10.16 -3.20 4.53
CA ASP A 38 -8.89 -3.34 3.80
C ASP A 38 -9.15 -3.87 2.40
N THR A 39 -8.59 -3.18 1.40
CA THR A 39 -8.60 -3.65 0.00
C THR A 39 -7.15 -3.82 -0.46
N LEU A 40 -6.79 -5.02 -0.89
CA LEU A 40 -5.42 -5.34 -1.30
C LEU A 40 -5.02 -4.52 -2.53
N ILE A 41 -3.87 -3.87 -2.44
CA ILE A 41 -3.21 -3.24 -3.58
C ILE A 41 -2.32 -4.26 -4.27
N SER A 42 -1.37 -4.82 -3.55
CA SER A 42 -0.47 -5.86 -4.05
C SER A 42 0.26 -6.59 -2.94
N THR A 43 0.75 -7.78 -3.26
CA THR A 43 1.65 -8.57 -2.41
C THR A 43 3.01 -8.65 -3.10
N LEU A 44 4.06 -8.33 -2.38
CA LEU A 44 5.38 -8.07 -2.93
C LEU A 44 6.47 -8.70 -2.09
N SER A 45 7.68 -8.77 -2.64
CA SER A 45 8.86 -9.17 -1.88
C SER A 45 9.92 -8.08 -1.91
N VAL A 46 10.78 -8.04 -0.91
CA VAL A 46 11.91 -7.10 -0.81
C VAL A 46 13.20 -7.71 -1.37
N ALA A 47 13.08 -8.38 -2.52
CA ALA A 47 14.23 -9.00 -3.16
C ALA A 47 15.19 -8.00 -3.78
N THR A 48 14.75 -6.78 -4.04
CA THR A 48 15.55 -5.71 -4.63
C THR A 48 15.37 -4.42 -3.84
N ASN A 49 16.30 -3.47 -4.04
CA ASN A 49 16.35 -2.24 -3.25
C ASN A 49 15.17 -1.31 -3.48
N GLU A 50 14.57 -1.32 -4.66
CA GLU A 50 13.46 -0.43 -4.97
C GLU A 50 12.37 -1.16 -5.76
N ARG A 51 11.13 -0.94 -5.35
CA ARG A 51 9.95 -1.53 -5.99
C ARG A 51 8.81 -0.55 -6.00
N VAL A 52 8.20 -0.38 -7.18
CA VAL A 52 6.96 0.38 -7.35
C VAL A 52 5.93 -0.54 -7.97
N PHE A 53 4.75 -0.55 -7.39
CA PHE A 53 3.65 -1.39 -7.86
C PHE A 53 2.36 -0.60 -7.89
N SER A 54 1.58 -0.80 -8.94
CA SER A 54 0.28 -0.17 -9.06
C SER A 54 -0.81 -1.19 -9.27
N ASN A 55 -1.99 -0.87 -8.76
CA ASN A 55 -3.21 -1.59 -9.03
C ASN A 55 -4.23 -0.61 -9.58
N SER A 56 -4.58 -0.76 -10.85
CA SER A 56 -5.56 0.08 -11.55
C SER A 56 -6.91 -0.59 -11.73
N ALA A 57 -7.12 -1.72 -11.06
CA ALA A 57 -8.37 -2.49 -11.11
C ALA A 57 -9.23 -2.29 -9.85
N LEU A 58 -8.94 -1.26 -9.06
CA LEU A 58 -9.71 -0.95 -7.86
C LEU A 58 -11.05 -0.28 -8.21
N SER A 59 -12.03 -0.46 -7.34
CA SER A 59 -13.32 0.21 -7.45
C SER A 59 -13.90 0.38 -6.03
N ILE A 60 -13.39 1.37 -5.31
CA ILE A 60 -13.78 1.62 -3.92
C ILE A 60 -14.58 2.92 -3.87
N ALA A 61 -15.89 2.83 -3.63
CA ALA A 61 -16.74 3.99 -3.49
C ALA A 61 -16.42 4.73 -2.20
N VAL A 62 -16.29 6.04 -2.27
CA VAL A 62 -16.02 6.90 -1.12
C VAL A 62 -16.96 8.10 -1.13
N VAL A 63 -17.20 8.65 0.04
CA VAL A 63 -18.02 9.87 0.23
C VAL A 63 -17.24 10.88 1.05
N ALA A 64 -17.71 12.12 1.03
CA ALA A 64 -17.10 13.16 1.84
C ALA A 64 -17.12 12.77 3.32
N GLY A 65 -16.01 12.98 4.01
CA GLY A 65 -15.85 12.60 5.41
C GLY A 65 -15.25 11.22 5.65
N ASP A 66 -15.23 10.36 4.64
CA ASP A 66 -14.45 9.12 4.72
C ASP A 66 -12.97 9.47 4.88
N TYR A 67 -12.22 8.59 5.51
CA TYR A 67 -10.77 8.72 5.51
C TYR A 67 -10.11 7.40 5.14
N PHE A 68 -8.91 7.50 4.60
CA PHE A 68 -8.16 6.32 4.21
C PHE A 68 -6.73 6.38 4.73
N GLU A 69 -6.14 5.21 4.79
CA GLU A 69 -4.72 5.00 5.08
C GLU A 69 -4.18 3.97 4.08
N ILE A 70 -2.88 4.00 3.87
CA ILE A 70 -2.19 2.89 3.22
C ILE A 70 -1.62 2.03 4.32
N LYS A 71 -2.05 0.77 4.36
CA LYS A 71 -1.65 -0.19 5.38
C LYS A 71 -0.67 -1.19 4.80
N PHE A 72 0.41 -1.41 5.51
CA PHE A 72 1.40 -2.43 5.14
C PHE A 72 1.40 -3.54 6.18
N ILE A 73 1.36 -4.78 5.71
CA ILE A 73 1.52 -5.96 6.55
C ILE A 73 2.82 -6.64 6.16
N ASN A 74 3.75 -6.69 7.09
CA ASN A 74 5.07 -7.26 6.88
C ASN A 74 5.14 -8.66 7.48
N PRO A 75 5.89 -9.59 6.85
CA PRO A 75 6.18 -10.88 7.46
C PRO A 75 7.19 -10.73 8.59
N THR A 76 7.41 -11.81 9.33
CA THR A 76 8.60 -11.94 10.16
C THR A 76 9.74 -12.41 9.26
N TRP A 77 10.63 -11.50 8.86
CA TRP A 77 11.77 -11.87 8.02
C TRP A 77 12.77 -12.71 8.80
N ALA A 78 13.31 -13.73 8.17
CA ALA A 78 14.43 -14.50 8.73
C ALA A 78 15.70 -13.62 8.82
N THR A 79 15.89 -12.76 7.82
CA THR A 79 16.90 -11.69 7.85
C THR A 79 16.19 -10.39 7.51
N ASN A 80 16.17 -9.44 8.43
CA ASN A 80 15.46 -8.18 8.23
C ASN A 80 16.13 -7.33 7.16
N PRO A 81 15.34 -6.69 6.27
CA PRO A 81 15.88 -5.63 5.43
C PRO A 81 16.27 -4.43 6.31
N LEU A 82 17.26 -3.67 5.87
CA LEU A 82 17.75 -2.50 6.58
C LEU A 82 17.39 -1.24 5.82
N THR A 83 17.12 -0.15 6.56
CA THR A 83 16.78 1.15 5.98
C THR A 83 15.62 1.03 5.01
N THR A 84 14.49 0.52 5.50
CA THR A 84 13.32 0.25 4.67
C THR A 84 12.34 1.42 4.75
N ILE A 85 11.91 1.91 3.59
CA ILE A 85 10.94 3.01 3.45
C ILE A 85 9.76 2.49 2.64
N PHE A 86 8.54 2.71 3.16
CA PHE A 86 7.30 2.42 2.47
C PHE A 86 6.55 3.70 2.18
N GLY A 87 5.88 3.76 1.05
CA GLY A 87 5.02 4.87 0.71
C GLY A 87 4.00 4.49 -0.35
N GLY A 88 3.10 5.42 -0.65
CA GLY A 88 2.11 5.14 -1.67
C GLY A 88 1.22 6.32 -2.01
N TYR A 89 0.42 6.13 -3.04
CA TYR A 89 -0.51 7.12 -3.58
C TYR A 89 -1.84 6.47 -3.91
N ILE A 90 -2.91 7.25 -3.79
CA ILE A 90 -4.26 6.85 -4.16
C ILE A 90 -4.80 7.87 -5.14
N TYR A 91 -5.44 7.36 -6.21
CA TYR A 91 -6.08 8.18 -7.23
C TYR A 91 -7.59 8.03 -7.10
N ILE A 92 -8.28 9.16 -6.93
CA ILE A 92 -9.73 9.22 -6.77
C ILE A 92 -10.33 9.92 -7.99
N GLU A 93 -11.33 9.30 -8.57
CA GLU A 93 -12.10 9.89 -9.67
C GLU A 93 -13.52 10.22 -9.28
#